data_ff5aebf26e2b97f7fea196707bf1c239
#
_entry.id   ff5aebf26e2b97f7fea196707bf1c239
#
_cell.length_a   1.000
_cell.length_b   1.000
_cell.length_c   1.000
_cell.angle_alpha   90.00
_cell.angle_beta   90.00
_cell.angle_gamma   90.00
#
_symmetry.space_group_name_H-M   'P 1'
#
loop_
_entity.id
_entity.type
_entity.pdbx_description
1 polymer ?
#
loop_
_entity_poly.entity_id
_entity_poly.type
_entity_poly.pdbx_seq_one_letter_code
_entity_poly.pdbx_strand_id
1 'polypeptide(L)'
;KFDENGSAADWWTAEDYDAFQQKCQAVAEWYDGQEAYPGIACSGALTISENVADLGAAKCIVAAAKKLDRPDLDKLFRAVANTWASTTSRQMREYLAVTDVHAPDKLRCNRVLQTLPEFYATYDIRPGDGMWTAPETRVSVW
;
A
#
# COMPACT_ATOMS: atom_id res chain seq x y z
N LYS A 1 -3.37 14.64 -15.62
CA LYS A 1 -4.78 14.19 -15.57
C LYS A 1 -5.19 13.71 -16.94
N PHE A 2 -5.88 12.57 -17.01
CA PHE A 2 -6.32 11.93 -18.25
C PHE A 2 -7.76 11.47 -18.08
N ASP A 3 -8.56 11.55 -19.15
CA ASP A 3 -9.93 11.03 -19.18
C ASP A 3 -9.96 9.49 -19.42
N GLU A 4 -11.15 8.92 -19.52
CA GLU A 4 -11.35 7.48 -19.75
C GLU A 4 -10.80 6.98 -21.10
N ASN A 5 -10.49 7.87 -22.04
CA ASN A 5 -9.90 7.56 -23.34
C ASN A 5 -8.37 7.73 -23.34
N GLY A 6 -7.79 8.14 -22.23
CA GLY A 6 -6.36 8.43 -22.09
C GLY A 6 -5.94 9.79 -22.65
N SER A 7 -6.89 10.66 -22.99
CA SER A 7 -6.63 12.02 -23.46
C SER A 7 -6.37 12.96 -22.27
N ALA A 8 -5.40 13.88 -22.41
CA ALA A 8 -5.16 14.87 -21.37
C ALA A 8 -6.39 15.76 -21.18
N ALA A 9 -6.99 15.71 -20.01
CA ALA A 9 -8.20 16.46 -19.67
C ALA A 9 -8.24 16.80 -18.19
N ASP A 10 -8.72 17.97 -17.86
CA ASP A 10 -8.96 18.39 -16.48
C ASP A 10 -10.41 18.11 -16.11
N TRP A 11 -10.69 16.85 -15.76
CA TRP A 11 -12.05 16.35 -15.47
C TRP A 11 -12.39 16.34 -13.97
N TRP A 12 -11.38 16.55 -13.10
CA TRP A 12 -11.62 16.67 -11.66
C TRP A 12 -12.24 18.03 -11.32
N THR A 13 -13.21 18.04 -10.40
CA THR A 13 -13.54 19.28 -9.71
C THR A 13 -12.36 19.71 -8.81
N ALA A 14 -12.25 20.99 -8.50
CA ALA A 14 -11.20 21.46 -7.58
C ALA A 14 -11.34 20.78 -6.20
N GLU A 15 -12.58 20.64 -5.70
CA GLU A 15 -12.90 20.01 -4.42
C GLU A 15 -12.47 18.53 -4.38
N ASP A 16 -12.84 17.75 -5.40
CA ASP A 16 -12.45 16.34 -5.47
C ASP A 16 -10.93 16.17 -5.58
N TYR A 17 -10.29 17.05 -6.36
CA TYR A 17 -8.84 17.01 -6.50
C TYR A 17 -8.13 17.31 -5.17
N ASP A 18 -8.57 18.34 -4.45
CA ASP A 18 -8.02 18.70 -3.14
C ASP A 18 -8.23 17.59 -2.12
N ALA A 19 -9.42 16.99 -2.09
CA ALA A 19 -9.70 15.84 -1.23
C ALA A 19 -8.81 14.64 -1.55
N PHE A 20 -8.58 14.35 -2.83
CA PHE A 20 -7.65 13.31 -3.25
C PHE A 20 -6.20 13.63 -2.85
N GLN A 21 -5.75 14.88 -3.00
CA GLN A 21 -4.41 15.28 -2.59
C GLN A 21 -4.18 15.10 -1.07
N GLN A 22 -5.17 15.42 -0.25
CA GLN A 22 -5.09 15.18 1.20
C GLN A 22 -4.93 13.69 1.53
N LYS A 23 -5.65 12.81 0.83
CA LYS A 23 -5.49 11.35 0.99
C LYS A 23 -4.11 10.89 0.51
N CYS A 24 -3.61 11.43 -0.60
CA CYS A 24 -2.26 11.15 -1.09
C CYS A 24 -1.20 11.57 -0.06
N GLN A 25 -1.36 12.75 0.55
CA GLN A 25 -0.45 13.20 1.59
C GLN A 25 -0.43 12.24 2.79
N ALA A 26 -1.58 11.79 3.27
CA ALA A 26 -1.67 10.81 4.35
C ALA A 26 -0.98 9.48 3.98
N VAL A 27 -1.11 9.04 2.72
CA VAL A 27 -0.39 7.85 2.23
C VAL A 27 1.12 8.10 2.18
N ALA A 28 1.57 9.27 1.73
CA ALA A 28 3.00 9.60 1.75
C ALA A 28 3.56 9.52 3.17
N GLU A 29 2.89 10.13 4.14
CA GLU A 29 3.27 10.10 5.56
C GLU A 29 3.23 8.67 6.16
N TRP A 30 2.29 7.83 5.71
CA TRP A 30 2.19 6.42 6.12
C TRP A 30 3.42 5.60 5.76
N TYR A 31 4.08 5.90 4.64
CA TYR A 31 5.28 5.20 4.18
C TYR A 31 6.59 5.91 4.54
N ASP A 32 6.55 7.22 4.79
CA ASP A 32 7.76 8.01 5.00
C ASP A 32 8.54 7.55 6.23
N GLY A 33 9.85 7.44 6.08
CA GLY A 33 10.74 6.99 7.15
C GLY A 33 10.61 5.51 7.53
N GLN A 34 9.71 4.74 6.91
CA GLN A 34 9.55 3.31 7.22
C GLN A 34 10.77 2.51 6.73
N GLU A 35 11.38 1.75 7.65
CA GLU A 35 12.52 0.89 7.31
C GLU A 35 12.06 -0.51 6.85
N ALA A 36 12.28 -0.81 5.58
CA ALA A 36 12.16 -2.19 5.08
C ALA A 36 13.32 -3.05 5.56
N TYR A 37 14.50 -2.45 5.63
CA TYR A 37 15.76 -3.04 6.05
C TYR A 37 16.51 -2.05 6.93
N PRO A 38 17.35 -2.51 7.90
CA PRO A 38 18.06 -1.61 8.80
C PRO A 38 18.86 -0.52 8.07
N GLY A 39 18.55 0.74 8.37
CA GLY A 39 19.19 1.91 7.79
C GLY A 39 18.77 2.25 6.36
N ILE A 40 17.71 1.61 5.83
CA ILE A 40 17.18 1.90 4.49
C ILE A 40 15.72 2.32 4.63
N ALA A 41 15.49 3.62 4.76
CA ALA A 41 14.18 4.21 4.90
C ALA A 41 13.50 4.43 3.54
N CYS A 42 12.18 4.28 3.50
CA CYS A 42 11.35 4.61 2.35
C CYS A 42 11.09 6.12 2.30
N SER A 43 11.11 6.70 1.11
CA SER A 43 10.59 8.04 0.85
C SER A 43 9.13 7.94 0.42
N GLY A 44 8.21 8.33 1.29
CA GLY A 44 6.79 8.33 0.99
C GLY A 44 6.42 9.24 -0.17
N ALA A 45 7.11 10.38 -0.32
CA ALA A 45 6.90 11.31 -1.42
C ALA A 45 7.36 10.75 -2.78
N LEU A 46 8.49 10.02 -2.82
CA LEU A 46 8.99 9.40 -4.05
C LEU A 46 8.07 8.27 -4.53
N THR A 47 7.50 7.52 -3.61
CA THR A 47 6.77 6.27 -3.90
C THR A 47 5.25 6.42 -3.90
N ILE A 48 4.73 7.64 -3.79
CA ILE A 48 3.30 7.92 -3.55
C ILE A 48 2.37 7.32 -4.61
N SER A 49 2.67 7.44 -5.89
CA SER A 49 1.79 6.99 -6.97
C SER A 49 1.58 5.48 -6.93
N GLU A 50 2.66 4.74 -6.73
CA GLU A 50 2.64 3.29 -6.65
C GLU A 50 2.01 2.79 -5.35
N ASN A 51 2.26 3.47 -4.23
CA ASN A 51 1.63 3.15 -2.95
C ASN A 51 0.11 3.32 -3.01
N VAL A 52 -0.39 4.38 -3.65
CA VAL A 52 -1.84 4.60 -3.87
C VAL A 52 -2.44 3.48 -4.73
N ALA A 53 -1.74 3.08 -5.79
CA ALA A 53 -2.16 1.99 -6.66
C ALA A 53 -2.21 0.65 -5.92
N ASP A 54 -1.19 0.32 -5.13
CA ASP A 54 -1.12 -0.91 -4.32
C ASP A 54 -2.26 -0.98 -3.29
N LEU A 55 -2.55 0.13 -2.59
CA LEU A 55 -3.66 0.21 -1.64
C LEU A 55 -5.01 -0.02 -2.32
N GLY A 56 -5.23 0.58 -3.48
CA GLY A 56 -6.43 0.38 -4.29
C GLY A 56 -6.57 -1.06 -4.78
N ALA A 57 -5.49 -1.63 -5.32
CA ALA A 57 -5.45 -3.01 -5.80
C ALA A 57 -5.78 -4.00 -4.67
N ALA A 58 -5.21 -3.81 -3.48
CA ALA A 58 -5.45 -4.69 -2.34
C ALA A 58 -6.92 -4.67 -1.89
N LYS A 59 -7.57 -3.51 -1.84
CA LYS A 59 -9.01 -3.41 -1.57
C LYS A 59 -9.85 -4.11 -2.63
N CYS A 60 -9.52 -3.92 -3.91
CA CYS A 60 -10.22 -4.55 -5.02
C CYS A 60 -10.15 -6.08 -4.96
N ILE A 61 -8.95 -6.66 -4.72
CA ILE A 61 -8.80 -8.11 -4.66
C ILE A 61 -9.50 -8.72 -3.45
N VAL A 62 -9.48 -8.05 -2.28
CA VAL A 62 -10.24 -8.49 -1.10
C VAL A 62 -11.74 -8.44 -1.38
N ALA A 63 -12.24 -7.33 -1.95
CA ALA A 63 -13.65 -7.20 -2.32
C ALA A 63 -14.09 -8.26 -3.34
N ALA A 64 -13.24 -8.60 -4.31
CA ALA A 64 -13.50 -9.66 -5.27
C ALA A 64 -13.50 -11.04 -4.60
N ALA A 65 -12.52 -11.31 -3.75
CA ALA A 65 -12.44 -12.58 -3.03
C ALA A 65 -13.67 -12.84 -2.14
N LYS A 66 -14.18 -11.80 -1.48
CA LYS A 66 -15.39 -11.89 -0.64
C LYS A 66 -16.68 -12.21 -1.40
N LYS A 67 -16.68 -12.09 -2.74
CA LYS A 67 -17.82 -12.49 -3.59
C LYS A 67 -17.80 -13.97 -3.97
N LEU A 68 -16.75 -14.70 -3.66
CA LEU A 68 -16.68 -16.15 -3.90
C LEU A 68 -17.55 -16.90 -2.90
N ASP A 69 -18.07 -18.07 -3.30
CA ASP A 69 -18.86 -18.93 -2.41
C ASP A 69 -18.10 -19.39 -1.16
N ARG A 70 -16.78 -19.55 -1.29
CA ARG A 70 -15.86 -19.93 -0.21
C ARG A 70 -14.62 -19.04 -0.25
N PRO A 71 -14.67 -17.83 0.33
CA PRO A 71 -13.52 -16.94 0.38
C PRO A 71 -12.45 -17.51 1.31
N ASP A 72 -11.23 -17.63 0.80
CA ASP A 72 -10.04 -18.03 1.58
C ASP A 72 -9.08 -16.85 1.63
N LEU A 73 -9.26 -15.98 2.62
CA LEU A 73 -8.46 -14.77 2.78
C LEU A 73 -7.04 -15.08 3.29
N ASP A 74 -6.82 -16.16 4.03
CA ASP A 74 -5.47 -16.60 4.40
C ASP A 74 -4.65 -16.94 3.15
N LYS A 75 -5.21 -17.72 2.25
CA LYS A 75 -4.56 -18.04 0.97
C LYS A 75 -4.31 -16.78 0.13
N LEU A 76 -5.27 -15.86 0.09
CA LEU A 76 -5.11 -14.59 -0.63
C LEU A 76 -3.95 -13.78 -0.06
N PHE A 77 -3.89 -13.56 1.25
CA PHE A 77 -2.83 -12.75 1.86
C PHE A 77 -1.45 -13.40 1.74
N ARG A 78 -1.36 -14.73 1.82
CA ARG A 78 -0.11 -15.46 1.51
C ARG A 78 0.31 -15.30 0.05
N ALA A 79 -0.62 -15.29 -0.90
CA ALA A 79 -0.33 -15.04 -2.30
C ALA A 79 0.20 -13.60 -2.52
N VAL A 80 -0.40 -12.62 -1.87
CA VAL A 80 0.10 -11.23 -1.87
C VAL A 80 1.54 -11.17 -1.33
N ALA A 81 1.81 -11.80 -0.19
CA ALA A 81 3.16 -11.83 0.39
C ALA A 81 4.17 -12.51 -0.54
N ASN A 82 3.80 -13.60 -1.18
CA ASN A 82 4.67 -14.29 -2.15
C ASN A 82 4.95 -13.44 -3.40
N THR A 83 4.01 -12.61 -3.84
CA THR A 83 4.22 -11.70 -4.99
C THR A 83 5.36 -10.73 -4.72
N TRP A 84 5.50 -10.26 -3.48
CA TRP A 84 6.55 -9.31 -3.07
C TRP A 84 7.78 -9.98 -2.45
N ALA A 85 7.84 -11.31 -2.40
CA ALA A 85 9.02 -12.01 -1.91
C ALA A 85 10.17 -11.86 -2.90
N SER A 86 11.25 -11.20 -2.49
CA SER A 86 12.42 -10.95 -3.32
C SER A 86 13.74 -11.17 -2.57
N THR A 87 14.79 -11.41 -3.33
CA THR A 87 16.18 -11.46 -2.84
C THR A 87 17.01 -10.43 -3.58
N THR A 88 17.50 -9.43 -2.87
CA THR A 88 18.26 -8.32 -3.44
C THR A 88 19.47 -7.99 -2.56
N SER A 89 20.61 -7.65 -3.16
CA SER A 89 21.81 -7.25 -2.39
C SER A 89 21.57 -5.95 -1.64
N ARG A 90 22.32 -5.71 -0.54
CA ARG A 90 22.23 -4.48 0.24
C ARG A 90 22.49 -3.25 -0.63
N GLN A 91 23.52 -3.27 -1.47
CA GLN A 91 23.87 -2.17 -2.36
C GLN A 91 22.73 -1.81 -3.32
N MET A 92 22.07 -2.82 -3.89
CA MET A 92 20.93 -2.59 -4.77
C MET A 92 19.73 -2.02 -4.00
N ARG A 93 19.47 -2.47 -2.79
CA ARG A 93 18.41 -1.91 -1.93
C ARG A 93 18.65 -0.45 -1.58
N GLU A 94 19.88 -0.08 -1.25
CA GLU A 94 20.30 1.30 -0.98
C GLU A 94 20.11 2.18 -2.22
N TYR A 95 20.47 1.68 -3.39
CA TYR A 95 20.29 2.39 -4.67
C TYR A 95 18.80 2.58 -4.99
N LEU A 96 17.99 1.52 -4.92
CA LEU A 96 16.56 1.58 -5.22
C LEU A 96 15.80 2.48 -4.25
N ALA A 97 16.18 2.51 -2.97
CA ALA A 97 15.50 3.34 -1.97
C ALA A 97 15.50 4.85 -2.29
N VAL A 98 16.45 5.32 -3.12
CA VAL A 98 16.58 6.73 -3.51
C VAL A 98 16.27 7.00 -4.98
N THR A 99 16.07 5.97 -5.79
CA THR A 99 15.87 6.11 -7.25
C THR A 99 14.57 5.50 -7.76
N ASP A 100 14.04 4.47 -7.08
CA ASP A 100 12.84 3.76 -7.51
C ASP A 100 11.57 4.46 -6.97
N VAL A 101 10.59 4.61 -7.84
CA VAL A 101 9.25 5.12 -7.49
C VAL A 101 8.39 4.10 -6.74
N HIS A 102 8.88 2.87 -6.59
CA HIS A 102 8.23 1.82 -5.82
C HIS A 102 8.80 1.74 -4.40
N ALA A 103 7.93 1.59 -3.42
CA ALA A 103 8.37 1.26 -2.07
C ALA A 103 9.09 -0.11 -2.04
N PRO A 104 10.02 -0.34 -1.12
CA PRO A 104 10.65 -1.66 -0.96
C PRO A 104 9.60 -2.77 -0.79
N ASP A 105 9.85 -3.94 -1.39
CA ASP A 105 8.92 -5.08 -1.47
C ASP A 105 8.27 -5.44 -0.13
N LYS A 106 9.04 -5.44 0.96
CA LYS A 106 8.52 -5.67 2.31
C LYS A 106 7.44 -4.65 2.71
N LEU A 107 7.59 -3.39 2.31
CA LEU A 107 6.61 -2.34 2.60
C LEU A 107 5.40 -2.43 1.67
N ARG A 108 5.59 -2.79 0.39
CA ARG A 108 4.49 -3.06 -0.54
C ARG A 108 3.58 -4.18 -0.05
N CYS A 109 4.11 -5.15 0.67
CA CYS A 109 3.32 -6.17 1.36
C CYS A 109 2.76 -5.64 2.70
N ASN A 110 3.64 -5.33 3.64
CA ASN A 110 3.25 -5.13 5.03
C ASN A 110 2.41 -3.87 5.25
N ARG A 111 2.82 -2.72 4.67
CA ARG A 111 2.09 -1.46 4.84
C ARG A 111 0.73 -1.49 4.18
N VAL A 112 0.59 -2.22 3.06
CA VAL A 112 -0.70 -2.44 2.40
C VAL A 112 -1.62 -3.32 3.27
N LEU A 113 -1.13 -4.48 3.73
CA LEU A 113 -1.93 -5.40 4.56
C LEU A 113 -2.36 -4.75 5.89
N GLN A 114 -1.53 -3.90 6.49
CA GLN A 114 -1.86 -3.15 7.70
C GLN A 114 -3.04 -2.18 7.54
N THR A 115 -3.48 -1.86 6.33
CA THR A 115 -4.67 -1.01 6.11
C THR A 115 -5.98 -1.79 6.01
N LEU A 116 -5.93 -3.11 5.90
CA LEU A 116 -7.09 -3.97 5.61
C LEU A 116 -7.70 -4.57 6.89
N PRO A 117 -8.92 -4.21 7.27
CA PRO A 117 -9.61 -4.84 8.42
C PRO A 117 -9.69 -6.35 8.32
N GLU A 118 -9.86 -6.89 7.11
CA GLU A 118 -9.91 -8.31 6.84
C GLU A 118 -8.60 -9.04 7.20
N PHE A 119 -7.45 -8.38 7.05
CA PHE A 119 -6.16 -8.92 7.45
C PHE A 119 -6.11 -9.15 8.97
N TYR A 120 -6.55 -8.17 9.75
CA TYR A 120 -6.62 -8.28 11.20
C TYR A 120 -7.57 -9.39 11.66
N ALA A 121 -8.74 -9.49 11.03
CA ALA A 121 -9.71 -10.52 11.35
C ALA A 121 -9.23 -11.92 10.98
N THR A 122 -8.50 -12.07 9.86
CA THR A 122 -8.01 -13.38 9.39
C THR A 122 -6.94 -13.96 10.31
N TYR A 123 -6.07 -13.11 10.88
CA TYR A 123 -4.95 -13.55 11.72
C TYR A 123 -5.11 -13.23 13.21
N ASP A 124 -6.28 -12.74 13.63
CA ASP A 124 -6.57 -12.33 15.02
C ASP A 124 -5.50 -11.36 15.58
N ILE A 125 -5.07 -10.39 14.75
CA ILE A 125 -4.01 -9.44 15.09
C ILE A 125 -4.51 -8.43 16.12
N ARG A 126 -3.76 -8.27 17.22
CA ARG A 126 -4.13 -7.49 18.39
C ARG A 126 -3.06 -6.44 18.74
N PRO A 127 -3.40 -5.45 19.58
CA PRO A 127 -2.41 -4.52 20.12
C PRO A 127 -1.21 -5.26 20.73
N GLY A 128 0.00 -4.90 20.28
CA GLY A 128 1.26 -5.53 20.68
C GLY A 128 1.85 -6.47 19.64
N ASP A 129 1.07 -6.93 18.65
CA ASP A 129 1.60 -7.72 17.55
C ASP A 129 2.40 -6.85 16.56
N GLY A 130 3.44 -7.42 15.93
CA GLY A 130 4.34 -6.67 15.04
C GLY A 130 3.67 -6.06 13.79
N MET A 131 2.53 -6.62 13.37
CA MET A 131 1.74 -6.09 12.26
C MET A 131 0.54 -5.23 12.72
N TRP A 132 0.37 -5.04 14.02
CA TRP A 132 -0.73 -4.24 14.52
C TRP A 132 -0.50 -2.74 14.28
N THR A 133 -1.57 -2.06 13.88
CA THR A 133 -1.64 -0.60 13.76
C THR A 133 -3.02 -0.14 14.20
N ALA A 134 -3.09 0.93 14.97
CA ALA A 134 -4.34 1.47 15.47
C ALA A 134 -5.30 1.83 14.31
N PRO A 135 -6.57 1.46 14.39
CA PRO A 135 -7.53 1.66 13.28
C PRO A 135 -7.59 3.11 12.78
N GLU A 136 -7.52 4.07 13.69
CA GLU A 136 -7.58 5.51 13.41
C GLU A 136 -6.35 6.05 12.67
N THR A 137 -5.24 5.31 12.67
CA THR A 137 -4.01 5.69 11.96
C THR A 137 -3.88 5.05 10.58
N ARG A 138 -4.77 4.10 10.24
CA ARG A 138 -4.72 3.41 8.96
C ARG A 138 -5.21 4.31 7.84
N VAL A 139 -4.44 4.38 6.77
CA VAL A 139 -4.79 5.21 5.62
C VAL A 139 -5.78 4.52 4.69
N SER A 140 -6.57 5.31 3.99
CA SER A 140 -7.48 4.86 2.95
C SER A 140 -7.60 5.93 1.87
N VAL A 141 -7.45 5.53 0.62
CA VAL A 141 -7.63 6.42 -0.54
C VAL A 141 -9.03 6.27 -1.11
N TRP A 142 -9.55 5.05 -1.10
CA TRP A 142 -10.85 4.65 -1.69
C TRP A 142 -11.85 4.23 -0.64
#